data_21736864cc2008e4c68231487dbfb19d
#
_entry.id   21736864cc2008e4c68231487dbfb19d
#
_cell.length_a   1.000
_cell.length_b   1.000
_cell.length_c   1.000
_cell.angle_alpha   90.00
_cell.angle_beta   90.00
_cell.angle_gamma   90.00
#
_symmetry.space_group_name_H-M   'P 1'
#
loop_
_entity.id
_entity.type
_entity.pdbx_description
1 polymer ?
#
loop_
_entity_poly.entity_id
_entity_poly.type
_entity_poly.pdbx_seq_one_letter_code
_entity_poly.pdbx_strand_id
1 'polypeptide(L)'
;SYRGMETGEKFSSKLTSSALLADLVETARELKHRYGFGANGFMGIGTSRGALAIMKAGFEDFRDMYHGADLITYGVALNGPCYERLNDHRVSSDFSLLIANGEDDDSTPVAPCLKFVSMLDGDVKLYVHPNGWHHFFTPDYIQKKYYDENGIHFMNKCSLGLKKDLSATIQVRGTDKITVLTPENYKRTVGACIGRGAHYGGDRNGFEALLNQINQLAN
;
A
#
# COMPACT_ATOMS: atom_id res chain seq x y z
N SER A 1 12.60 11.79 11.23
CA SER A 1 12.45 10.66 12.19
C SER A 1 11.12 9.98 11.94
N TYR A 2 11.12 8.67 11.85
CA TYR A 2 9.89 7.89 11.71
C TYR A 2 9.05 8.10 12.96
N ARG A 3 7.82 8.60 12.82
CA ARG A 3 6.90 8.74 13.96
C ARG A 3 6.72 7.39 14.62
N GLY A 4 7.20 7.24 15.85
CA GLY A 4 7.07 6.01 16.63
C GLY A 4 8.33 5.17 16.82
N MET A 5 9.47 5.56 16.27
CA MET A 5 10.74 4.87 16.57
C MET A 5 11.11 4.95 18.06
N GLU A 6 10.68 6.00 18.74
CA GLU A 6 10.97 6.19 20.17
C GLU A 6 10.05 5.36 21.09
N THR A 7 8.94 4.83 20.57
CA THR A 7 7.91 4.13 21.36
C THR A 7 7.76 2.66 21.03
N GLY A 8 8.60 2.12 20.12
CA GLY A 8 8.61 0.71 19.72
C GLY A 8 7.41 0.29 18.87
N GLU A 9 7.31 -1.00 18.58
CA GLU A 9 6.33 -1.63 17.67
C GLU A 9 4.86 -1.28 17.96
N LYS A 10 4.52 -1.01 19.20
CA LYS A 10 3.14 -0.69 19.60
C LYS A 10 2.61 0.62 18.98
N PHE A 11 3.49 1.54 18.61
CA PHE A 11 3.06 2.80 18.02
C PHE A 11 2.90 2.69 16.50
N SER A 12 3.72 1.91 15.82
CA SER A 12 3.63 1.73 14.37
C SER A 12 2.28 1.15 13.92
N SER A 13 1.64 0.32 14.76
CA SER A 13 0.31 -0.24 14.49
C SER A 13 -0.82 0.80 14.48
N LYS A 14 -0.59 1.98 15.06
CA LYS A 14 -1.56 3.08 15.12
C LYS A 14 -1.45 4.06 13.96
N LEU A 15 -0.36 4.00 13.17
CA LEU A 15 -0.19 4.85 11.99
C LEU A 15 -1.13 4.40 10.87
N THR A 16 -1.96 5.30 10.40
CA THR A 16 -2.81 5.07 9.23
C THR A 16 -2.01 5.22 7.93
N SER A 17 -2.49 4.63 6.84
CA SER A 17 -1.89 4.87 5.51
C SER A 17 -1.95 6.33 5.08
N SER A 18 -2.96 7.07 5.55
CA SER A 18 -3.06 8.52 5.29
C SER A 18 -2.00 9.33 6.06
N ALA A 19 -1.66 8.92 7.30
CA ALA A 19 -0.55 9.53 8.02
C ALA A 19 0.80 9.24 7.35
N LEU A 20 0.99 8.02 6.84
CA LEU A 20 2.18 7.66 6.05
C LEU A 20 2.27 8.45 4.74
N LEU A 21 1.13 8.72 4.08
CA LEU A 21 1.09 9.58 2.90
C LEU A 21 1.51 11.01 3.26
N ALA A 22 1.00 11.57 4.35
CA ALA A 22 1.39 12.90 4.80
C ALA A 22 2.90 13.00 5.07
N ASP A 23 3.47 12.01 5.75
CA ASP A 23 4.91 11.94 6.01
C ASP A 23 5.73 11.81 4.71
N LEU A 24 5.24 11.05 3.74
CA LEU A 24 5.87 10.90 2.42
C LEU A 24 5.88 12.24 1.66
N VAL A 25 4.75 12.91 1.57
CA VAL A 25 4.61 14.20 0.90
C VAL A 25 5.49 15.26 1.55
N GLU A 26 5.49 15.33 2.88
CA GLU A 26 6.33 16.30 3.60
C GLU A 26 7.82 16.01 3.41
N THR A 27 8.21 14.73 3.35
CA THR A 27 9.59 14.34 3.04
C THR A 27 9.98 14.78 1.62
N ALA A 28 9.12 14.58 0.62
CA ALA A 28 9.37 15.03 -0.75
C ALA A 28 9.53 16.55 -0.84
N ARG A 29 8.67 17.30 -0.15
CA ARG A 29 8.75 18.78 -0.05
C ARG A 29 10.08 19.24 0.55
N GLU A 30 10.47 18.61 1.66
CA GLU A 30 11.70 18.95 2.36
C GLU A 30 12.95 18.65 1.52
N LEU A 31 12.98 17.49 0.83
CA LEU A 31 14.07 17.11 -0.07
C LEU A 31 14.19 18.11 -1.26
N LYS A 32 13.06 18.51 -1.81
CA LYS A 32 13.02 19.53 -2.88
C LYS A 32 13.52 20.88 -2.38
N HIS A 33 13.03 21.31 -1.23
CA HIS A 33 13.34 22.64 -0.69
C HIS A 33 14.81 22.77 -0.25
N ARG A 34 15.33 21.77 0.51
CA ARG A 34 16.71 21.85 1.06
C ARG A 34 17.80 21.46 0.08
N TYR A 35 17.52 20.52 -0.81
CA TYR A 35 18.58 19.90 -1.62
C TYR A 35 18.33 20.07 -3.12
N GLY A 36 17.23 20.65 -3.54
CA GLY A 36 16.86 20.78 -4.94
C GLY A 36 16.58 19.44 -5.64
N PHE A 37 16.34 18.36 -4.89
CA PHE A 37 16.02 17.06 -5.46
C PHE A 37 14.61 17.04 -6.05
N GLY A 38 14.35 16.08 -6.92
CA GLY A 38 13.02 15.87 -7.49
C GLY A 38 12.64 16.86 -8.59
N ALA A 39 13.60 17.30 -9.40
CA ALA A 39 13.30 18.16 -10.56
C ALA A 39 12.27 17.54 -11.51
N ASN A 40 12.30 16.19 -11.66
CA ASN A 40 11.36 15.40 -12.46
C ASN A 40 10.35 14.63 -11.59
N GLY A 41 10.16 15.05 -10.35
CA GLY A 41 9.34 14.34 -9.37
C GLY A 41 10.11 13.30 -8.56
N PHE A 42 9.41 12.66 -7.63
CA PHE A 42 9.93 11.59 -6.78
C PHE A 42 9.25 10.27 -7.09
N MET A 43 9.99 9.18 -6.94
CA MET A 43 9.43 7.84 -6.88
C MET A 43 9.18 7.47 -5.41
N GLY A 44 7.93 7.18 -5.07
CA GLY A 44 7.55 6.60 -3.78
C GLY A 44 7.52 5.07 -3.86
N ILE A 45 8.18 4.39 -2.92
CA ILE A 45 8.15 2.92 -2.81
C ILE A 45 7.62 2.56 -1.43
N GLY A 46 6.61 1.71 -1.37
CA GLY A 46 6.02 1.28 -0.11
C GLY A 46 5.59 -0.18 -0.13
N THR A 47 5.75 -0.87 1.01
CA THR A 47 5.32 -2.27 1.15
C THR A 47 4.17 -2.40 2.15
N SER A 48 3.27 -3.34 1.89
CA SER A 48 2.14 -3.67 2.77
C SER A 48 1.31 -2.42 3.08
N ARG A 49 1.26 -1.96 4.33
CA ARG A 49 0.60 -0.70 4.71
C ARG A 49 1.20 0.53 4.03
N GLY A 50 2.51 0.53 3.80
CA GLY A 50 3.18 1.58 3.02
C GLY A 50 2.73 1.61 1.56
N ALA A 51 2.39 0.46 0.98
CA ALA A 51 1.83 0.38 -0.37
C ALA A 51 0.49 1.13 -0.48
N LEU A 52 -0.35 1.10 0.56
CA LEU A 52 -1.58 1.89 0.60
C LEU A 52 -1.32 3.40 0.54
N ALA A 53 -0.26 3.87 1.21
CA ALA A 53 0.13 5.28 1.15
C ALA A 53 0.58 5.67 -0.25
N ILE A 54 1.36 4.80 -0.91
CA ILE A 54 1.82 5.01 -2.28
C ILE A 54 0.65 5.02 -3.27
N MET A 55 -0.27 4.08 -3.18
CA MET A 55 -1.47 4.07 -4.03
C MET A 55 -2.27 5.37 -3.86
N LYS A 56 -2.48 5.82 -2.63
CA LYS A 56 -3.18 7.07 -2.33
C LYS A 56 -2.50 8.30 -2.93
N ALA A 57 -1.15 8.31 -2.99
CA ALA A 57 -0.42 9.41 -3.61
C ALA A 57 -0.77 9.63 -5.09
N GLY A 58 -1.28 8.60 -5.76
CA GLY A 58 -1.68 8.67 -7.17
C GLY A 58 -3.13 9.07 -7.42
N PHE A 59 -4.03 8.89 -6.44
CA PHE A 59 -5.46 9.15 -6.65
C PHE A 59 -5.79 10.64 -6.55
N GLU A 60 -6.56 11.16 -7.50
CA GLU A 60 -6.93 12.59 -7.56
C GLU A 60 -7.58 13.07 -6.26
N ASP A 61 -8.54 12.34 -5.70
CA ASP A 61 -9.19 12.67 -4.42
C ASP A 61 -8.19 12.92 -3.28
N PHE A 62 -7.06 12.20 -3.25
CA PHE A 62 -6.03 12.38 -2.22
C PHE A 62 -5.02 13.47 -2.58
N ARG A 63 -4.69 13.63 -3.86
CA ARG A 63 -3.77 14.69 -4.30
C ARG A 63 -4.34 16.06 -4.00
N ASP A 64 -5.65 16.23 -4.16
CA ASP A 64 -6.36 17.47 -3.81
C ASP A 64 -6.29 17.78 -2.30
N MET A 65 -6.26 16.76 -1.46
CA MET A 65 -6.20 16.91 -0.01
C MET A 65 -4.78 17.14 0.54
N TYR A 66 -3.77 16.60 -0.13
CA TYR A 66 -2.38 16.62 0.34
C TYR A 66 -1.52 17.51 -0.56
N HIS A 67 -1.44 18.78 -0.21
CA HIS A 67 -0.67 19.77 -0.95
C HIS A 67 0.80 19.34 -1.08
N GLY A 68 1.28 19.17 -2.33
CA GLY A 68 2.62 18.65 -2.62
C GLY A 68 2.64 17.16 -2.97
N ALA A 69 1.49 16.48 -3.02
CA ALA A 69 1.42 15.09 -3.52
C ALA A 69 1.81 14.99 -5.00
N ASP A 70 1.66 16.08 -5.77
CA ASP A 70 2.11 16.25 -7.15
C ASP A 70 3.64 16.12 -7.31
N LEU A 71 4.41 16.27 -6.24
CA LEU A 71 5.84 16.00 -6.24
C LEU A 71 6.18 14.51 -6.40
N ILE A 72 5.22 13.62 -6.13
CA ILE A 72 5.40 12.19 -6.30
C ILE A 72 4.77 11.82 -7.65
N THR A 73 5.60 11.45 -8.61
CA THR A 73 5.18 11.17 -9.99
C THR A 73 5.21 9.67 -10.32
N TYR A 74 5.90 8.87 -9.51
CA TYR A 74 5.96 7.42 -9.65
C TYR A 74 5.64 6.74 -8.32
N GLY A 75 4.81 5.72 -8.36
CA GLY A 75 4.46 4.91 -7.21
C GLY A 75 4.76 3.43 -7.43
N VAL A 76 5.44 2.80 -6.46
CA VAL A 76 5.66 1.36 -6.43
C VAL A 76 5.05 0.79 -5.16
N ALA A 77 3.89 0.18 -5.30
CA ALA A 77 3.11 -0.40 -4.21
C ALA A 77 3.34 -1.92 -4.13
N LEU A 78 4.15 -2.34 -3.15
CA LEU A 78 4.58 -3.73 -2.99
C LEU A 78 3.72 -4.46 -1.97
N ASN A 79 3.20 -5.64 -2.34
CA ASN A 79 2.34 -6.45 -1.46
C ASN A 79 1.24 -5.61 -0.81
N GLY A 80 0.62 -4.74 -1.61
CA GLY A 80 -0.42 -3.84 -1.16
C GLY A 80 -1.74 -4.57 -0.98
N PRO A 81 -2.47 -4.33 0.12
CA PRO A 81 -3.84 -4.83 0.24
C PRO A 81 -4.77 -4.01 -0.63
N CYS A 82 -5.25 -4.58 -1.73
CA CYS A 82 -6.17 -3.92 -2.66
C CYS A 82 -7.65 -4.05 -2.21
N TYR A 83 -7.90 -3.81 -0.94
CA TYR A 83 -9.26 -3.91 -0.36
C TYR A 83 -9.94 -2.55 -0.19
N GLU A 84 -9.28 -1.48 -0.61
CA GLU A 84 -9.82 -0.14 -0.45
C GLU A 84 -10.97 0.10 -1.43
N ARG A 85 -12.02 0.72 -0.92
CA ARG A 85 -13.08 1.31 -1.73
C ARG A 85 -12.72 2.76 -1.94
N LEU A 86 -12.63 3.14 -3.20
CA LEU A 86 -12.37 4.52 -3.60
C LEU A 86 -13.71 5.20 -3.88
N ASN A 87 -13.79 6.50 -3.61
CA ASN A 87 -14.90 7.33 -4.07
C ASN A 87 -14.73 7.69 -5.56
N ASP A 88 -13.49 7.82 -5.98
CA ASP A 88 -13.08 8.04 -7.35
C ASP A 88 -12.00 7.01 -7.73
N HIS A 89 -12.04 6.53 -8.95
CA HIS A 89 -11.09 5.54 -9.48
C HIS A 89 -10.02 6.18 -10.39
N ARG A 90 -9.99 7.51 -10.44
CA ARG A 90 -9.04 8.23 -11.28
C ARG A 90 -7.68 8.32 -10.62
N VAL A 91 -6.69 7.84 -11.33
CA VAL A 91 -5.27 8.07 -11.04
C VAL A 91 -4.84 9.31 -11.83
N SER A 92 -4.13 10.22 -11.19
CA SER A 92 -3.71 11.47 -11.82
C SER A 92 -2.85 11.21 -13.06
N SER A 93 -3.05 12.01 -14.10
CA SER A 93 -2.38 11.84 -15.40
C SER A 93 -0.87 12.05 -15.36
N ASP A 94 -0.36 12.67 -14.30
CA ASP A 94 1.07 12.89 -14.04
C ASP A 94 1.66 11.84 -13.05
N PHE A 95 0.94 10.74 -12.81
CA PHE A 95 1.35 9.70 -11.89
C PHE A 95 1.28 8.31 -12.54
N SER A 96 2.40 7.58 -12.48
CA SER A 96 2.46 6.17 -12.92
C SER A 96 2.54 5.26 -11.71
N LEU A 97 1.68 4.24 -11.65
CA LEU A 97 1.57 3.32 -10.52
C LEU A 97 1.92 1.89 -10.94
N LEU A 98 2.91 1.31 -10.26
CA LEU A 98 3.15 -0.12 -10.27
C LEU A 98 2.63 -0.74 -8.99
N ILE A 99 1.66 -1.64 -9.09
CA ILE A 99 1.25 -2.52 -8.00
C ILE A 99 1.92 -3.88 -8.23
N ALA A 100 2.69 -4.37 -7.27
CA ALA A 100 3.41 -5.63 -7.39
C ALA A 100 3.12 -6.55 -6.20
N ASN A 101 2.53 -7.70 -6.46
CA ASN A 101 2.17 -8.69 -5.44
C ASN A 101 2.74 -10.07 -5.81
N GLY A 102 2.97 -10.90 -4.80
CA GLY A 102 3.25 -12.32 -5.01
C GLY A 102 1.97 -13.09 -5.32
N GLU A 103 2.06 -14.09 -6.21
CA GLU A 103 0.93 -14.96 -6.57
C GLU A 103 0.38 -15.71 -5.36
N ASP A 104 1.28 -16.22 -4.51
CA ASP A 104 0.97 -17.00 -3.32
C ASP A 104 0.99 -16.17 -2.03
N ASP A 105 0.89 -14.84 -2.14
CA ASP A 105 0.81 -13.94 -1.00
C ASP A 105 -0.53 -14.15 -0.26
N ASP A 106 -0.48 -14.83 0.87
CA ASP A 106 -1.64 -15.09 1.72
C ASP A 106 -1.86 -13.98 2.78
N SER A 107 -0.89 -13.10 2.98
CA SER A 107 -1.04 -11.91 3.84
C SER A 107 -1.87 -10.83 3.14
N THR A 108 -1.54 -10.53 1.88
CA THR A 108 -2.25 -9.59 1.01
C THR A 108 -2.52 -10.23 -0.35
N PRO A 109 -3.53 -11.11 -0.45
CA PRO A 109 -3.82 -11.88 -1.67
C PRO A 109 -3.98 -11.02 -2.92
N VAL A 110 -3.46 -11.50 -4.04
CA VAL A 110 -3.47 -10.79 -5.33
C VAL A 110 -4.86 -10.67 -5.97
N ALA A 111 -5.76 -11.59 -5.69
CA ALA A 111 -7.08 -11.61 -6.33
C ALA A 111 -7.89 -10.31 -6.18
N PRO A 112 -7.90 -9.63 -5.01
CA PRO A 112 -8.46 -8.28 -4.90
C PRO A 112 -7.77 -7.25 -5.78
N CYS A 113 -6.45 -7.35 -5.99
CA CYS A 113 -5.70 -6.40 -6.81
C CYS A 113 -6.07 -6.49 -8.29
N LEU A 114 -6.33 -7.69 -8.81
CA LEU A 114 -6.82 -7.87 -10.18
C LEU A 114 -8.13 -7.08 -10.42
N LYS A 115 -9.08 -7.20 -9.49
CA LYS A 115 -10.33 -6.45 -9.56
C LYS A 115 -10.11 -4.95 -9.34
N PHE A 116 -9.27 -4.58 -8.40
CA PHE A 116 -8.99 -3.19 -8.06
C PHE A 116 -8.41 -2.44 -9.27
N VAL A 117 -7.35 -3.00 -9.88
CA VAL A 117 -6.69 -2.40 -11.06
C VAL A 117 -7.65 -2.29 -12.24
N SER A 118 -8.54 -3.28 -12.46
CA SER A 118 -9.51 -3.20 -13.56
C SER A 118 -10.56 -2.07 -13.42
N MET A 119 -10.66 -1.45 -12.25
CA MET A 119 -11.55 -0.32 -11.99
C MET A 119 -10.83 1.03 -12.07
N LEU A 120 -9.49 1.04 -12.08
CA LEU A 120 -8.72 2.28 -12.08
C LEU A 120 -8.63 2.87 -13.48
N ASP A 121 -8.72 4.20 -13.56
CA ASP A 121 -8.52 4.99 -14.77
C ASP A 121 -7.22 5.77 -14.63
N GLY A 122 -6.24 5.48 -15.49
CA GLY A 122 -4.92 6.10 -15.48
C GLY A 122 -3.79 5.11 -15.77
N ASP A 123 -2.54 5.57 -15.64
CA ASP A 123 -1.35 4.73 -15.87
C ASP A 123 -1.06 3.81 -14.67
N VAL A 124 -1.69 2.63 -14.69
CA VAL A 124 -1.56 1.63 -13.63
C VAL A 124 -1.16 0.29 -14.20
N LYS A 125 -0.08 -0.28 -13.66
CA LYS A 125 0.42 -1.61 -14.00
C LYS A 125 0.28 -2.54 -12.80
N LEU A 126 -0.18 -3.77 -13.04
CA LEU A 126 -0.14 -4.84 -12.04
C LEU A 126 0.90 -5.88 -12.46
N TYR A 127 1.87 -6.11 -11.58
CA TYR A 127 2.81 -7.21 -11.69
C TYR A 127 2.51 -8.28 -10.63
N VAL A 128 2.35 -9.52 -11.06
CA VAL A 128 2.18 -10.68 -10.18
C VAL A 128 3.41 -11.56 -10.31
N HIS A 129 4.18 -11.67 -9.23
CA HIS A 129 5.36 -12.53 -9.22
C HIS A 129 4.96 -14.00 -8.99
N PRO A 130 5.29 -14.92 -9.92
CA PRO A 130 4.91 -16.33 -9.79
C PRO A 130 5.51 -16.97 -8.53
N ASN A 131 4.70 -17.75 -7.81
CA ASN A 131 5.08 -18.43 -6.55
C ASN A 131 5.64 -17.46 -5.48
N GLY A 132 5.34 -16.17 -5.60
CA GLY A 132 5.80 -15.13 -4.66
C GLY A 132 4.95 -15.10 -3.40
N TRP A 133 5.60 -15.03 -2.23
CA TRP A 133 4.96 -14.80 -0.94
C TRP A 133 4.94 -13.32 -0.57
N HIS A 134 4.42 -13.00 0.58
CA HIS A 134 4.54 -11.64 1.13
C HIS A 134 6.02 -11.27 1.25
N HIS A 135 6.43 -10.12 0.75
CA HIS A 135 7.83 -9.69 0.58
C HIS A 135 8.65 -10.52 -0.44
N PHE A 136 8.01 -11.02 -1.51
CA PHE A 136 8.66 -11.81 -2.57
C PHE A 136 9.94 -11.17 -3.13
N PHE A 137 10.04 -9.85 -3.06
CA PHE A 137 11.15 -9.04 -3.55
C PHE A 137 12.34 -8.97 -2.57
N THR A 138 12.24 -9.57 -1.40
CA THR A 138 13.35 -9.58 -0.43
C THR A 138 14.32 -10.69 -0.81
N PRO A 139 15.59 -10.36 -1.11
CA PRO A 139 16.59 -11.39 -1.43
C PRO A 139 16.77 -12.38 -0.26
N ASP A 140 17.02 -13.64 -0.58
CA ASP A 140 17.14 -14.73 0.39
C ASP A 140 18.28 -14.57 1.41
N TYR A 141 19.32 -13.81 1.06
CA TYR A 141 20.40 -13.45 1.98
C TYR A 141 19.98 -12.41 3.04
N ILE A 142 18.87 -11.69 2.81
CA ILE A 142 18.26 -10.78 3.79
C ILE A 142 17.19 -11.51 4.58
N GLN A 143 16.27 -12.18 3.86
CA GLN A 143 15.15 -12.89 4.47
C GLN A 143 14.75 -14.10 3.63
N LYS A 144 15.03 -15.30 4.14
CA LYS A 144 14.55 -16.55 3.52
C LYS A 144 13.03 -16.67 3.66
N LYS A 145 12.42 -17.44 2.79
CA LYS A 145 10.99 -17.80 2.89
C LYS A 145 10.71 -18.55 4.19
N TYR A 146 9.68 -18.13 4.93
CA TYR A 146 9.24 -18.76 6.18
C TYR A 146 7.75 -18.56 6.41
N TYR A 147 7.16 -19.42 7.26
CA TYR A 147 5.80 -19.26 7.76
C TYR A 147 5.84 -18.60 9.14
N ASP A 148 5.03 -17.56 9.34
CA ASP A 148 4.85 -16.88 10.61
C ASP A 148 3.44 -17.16 11.15
N GLU A 149 3.33 -17.93 12.22
CA GLU A 149 2.07 -18.25 12.89
C GLU A 149 1.35 -17.00 13.41
N ASN A 150 2.10 -15.94 13.74
CA ASN A 150 1.58 -14.66 14.19
C ASN A 150 1.36 -13.67 13.05
N GLY A 151 1.82 -14.00 11.85
CA GLY A 151 1.65 -13.22 10.65
C GLY A 151 0.18 -12.86 10.45
N ILE A 152 -0.07 -11.65 9.96
CA ILE A 152 -1.43 -11.17 9.72
C ILE A 152 -1.77 -11.43 8.26
N HIS A 153 -2.92 -12.05 8.02
CA HIS A 153 -3.54 -12.06 6.71
C HIS A 153 -4.90 -11.38 6.75
N PHE A 154 -5.17 -10.58 5.74
CA PHE A 154 -6.50 -10.02 5.57
C PHE A 154 -7.44 -11.06 4.97
N MET A 155 -8.46 -11.43 5.73
CA MET A 155 -9.51 -12.28 5.19
C MET A 155 -10.25 -11.51 4.09
N ASN A 156 -10.41 -12.15 2.93
CA ASN A 156 -11.08 -11.59 1.75
C ASN A 156 -12.60 -11.29 1.99
N LYS A 157 -12.97 -11.07 3.23
CA LYS A 157 -14.35 -10.82 3.71
C LYS A 157 -14.67 -9.35 3.90
N CYS A 158 -13.65 -8.46 3.88
CA CYS A 158 -13.85 -7.06 4.20
C CYS A 158 -13.28 -6.15 3.12
N SER A 159 -13.88 -4.98 2.98
CA SER A 159 -13.30 -3.87 2.23
C SER A 159 -13.17 -2.65 3.13
N LEU A 160 -12.05 -1.97 3.02
CA LEU A 160 -11.79 -0.71 3.70
C LEU A 160 -12.21 0.45 2.80
N GLY A 161 -12.67 1.52 3.38
CA GLY A 161 -13.00 2.74 2.65
C GLY A 161 -12.58 3.96 3.45
N LEU A 162 -12.42 5.07 2.76
CA LEU A 162 -12.17 6.37 3.36
C LEU A 162 -13.26 7.32 2.88
N LYS A 163 -13.88 8.06 3.80
CA LYS A 163 -14.79 9.15 3.45
C LYS A 163 -14.03 10.42 3.15
N LYS A 164 -14.70 11.40 2.53
CA LYS A 164 -14.11 12.73 2.25
C LYS A 164 -13.65 13.46 3.51
N ASP A 165 -14.26 13.18 4.66
CA ASP A 165 -13.85 13.71 5.97
C ASP A 165 -12.69 12.93 6.61
N LEU A 166 -12.04 12.04 5.86
CA LEU A 166 -10.96 11.13 6.29
C LEU A 166 -11.38 10.08 7.31
N SER A 167 -12.66 9.94 7.60
CA SER A 167 -13.11 8.85 8.46
C SER A 167 -12.97 7.51 7.73
N ALA A 168 -12.25 6.57 8.35
CA ALA A 168 -12.10 5.22 7.83
C ALA A 168 -13.41 4.43 8.00
N THR A 169 -13.74 3.64 7.02
CA THR A 169 -14.92 2.77 7.04
C THR A 169 -14.56 1.34 6.71
N ILE A 170 -15.36 0.39 7.15
CA ILE A 170 -15.24 -1.01 6.81
C ILE A 170 -16.60 -1.58 6.40
N GLN A 171 -16.60 -2.43 5.42
CA GLN A 171 -17.76 -3.21 5.00
C GLN A 171 -17.38 -4.68 4.95
N VAL A 172 -18.20 -5.52 5.59
CA VAL A 172 -18.08 -6.97 5.47
C VAL A 172 -18.79 -7.41 4.18
N ARG A 173 -18.11 -8.18 3.33
CA ARG A 173 -18.69 -8.68 2.08
C ARG A 173 -19.96 -9.48 2.33
N GLY A 174 -20.95 -9.30 1.45
CA GLY A 174 -22.26 -9.90 1.59
C GLY A 174 -23.20 -9.15 2.55
N THR A 175 -22.77 -7.99 3.06
CA THR A 175 -23.61 -7.08 3.82
C THR A 175 -23.54 -5.68 3.22
N ASP A 176 -24.66 -4.95 3.25
CA ASP A 176 -24.69 -3.53 2.85
C ASP A 176 -24.26 -2.60 4.00
N LYS A 177 -23.94 -3.18 5.15
CA LYS A 177 -23.59 -2.40 6.34
C LYS A 177 -22.16 -1.86 6.25
N ILE A 178 -22.06 -0.55 6.12
CA ILE A 178 -20.82 0.20 6.24
C ILE A 178 -20.70 0.71 7.68
N THR A 179 -19.62 0.34 8.35
CA THR A 179 -19.32 0.78 9.72
C THR A 179 -18.19 1.81 9.69
N VAL A 180 -18.42 2.98 10.30
CA VAL A 180 -17.34 3.95 10.53
C VAL A 180 -16.42 3.40 11.62
N LEU A 181 -15.12 3.40 11.35
CA LEU A 181 -14.12 2.96 12.32
C LEU A 181 -13.82 4.11 13.30
N THR A 182 -13.94 3.80 14.57
CA THR A 182 -13.55 4.68 15.67
C THR A 182 -12.53 3.95 16.54
N PRO A 183 -11.75 4.67 17.40
CA PRO A 183 -10.83 4.01 18.32
C PRO A 183 -11.49 2.91 19.17
N GLU A 184 -12.75 3.13 19.57
CA GLU A 184 -13.50 2.25 20.46
C GLU A 184 -13.93 0.95 19.72
N ASN A 185 -14.27 1.03 18.44
CA ASN A 185 -14.76 -0.13 17.69
C ASN A 185 -13.68 -0.78 16.81
N TYR A 186 -12.54 -0.11 16.59
CA TYR A 186 -11.50 -0.52 15.63
C TYR A 186 -11.05 -1.97 15.85
N LYS A 187 -10.60 -2.29 17.07
CA LYS A 187 -10.05 -3.62 17.38
C LYS A 187 -11.05 -4.75 17.11
N ARG A 188 -12.31 -4.56 17.49
CA ARG A 188 -13.37 -5.57 17.28
C ARG A 188 -13.74 -5.70 15.81
N THR A 189 -13.89 -4.57 15.13
CA THR A 189 -14.39 -4.53 13.75
C THR A 189 -13.33 -4.98 12.76
N VAL A 190 -12.10 -4.48 12.87
CA VAL A 190 -10.99 -4.90 12.02
C VAL A 190 -10.53 -6.32 12.36
N GLY A 191 -10.58 -6.70 13.64
CA GLY A 191 -10.26 -8.07 14.08
C GLY A 191 -11.13 -9.15 13.43
N ALA A 192 -12.37 -8.83 13.07
CA ALA A 192 -13.21 -9.75 12.32
C ALA A 192 -12.78 -9.97 10.86
N CYS A 193 -11.89 -9.13 10.34
CA CYS A 193 -11.38 -9.15 8.96
C CYS A 193 -9.94 -9.67 8.86
N ILE A 194 -9.32 -10.00 10.00
CA ILE A 194 -7.92 -10.41 10.09
C ILE A 194 -7.85 -11.85 10.58
N GLY A 195 -7.09 -12.68 9.87
CA GLY A 195 -6.67 -14.01 10.31
C GLY A 195 -5.23 -14.01 10.81
N ARG A 196 -4.78 -15.18 11.27
CA ARG A 196 -3.41 -15.44 11.72
C ARG A 196 -2.78 -16.53 10.88
N GLY A 197 -1.46 -16.45 10.75
CA GLY A 197 -0.65 -17.32 9.95
C GLY A 197 -0.50 -16.81 8.51
N ALA A 198 0.71 -16.51 8.12
CA ALA A 198 1.00 -16.06 6.76
C ALA A 198 2.44 -16.42 6.36
N HIS A 199 2.68 -16.51 5.05
CA HIS A 199 3.98 -16.82 4.49
C HIS A 199 4.70 -15.52 4.06
N TYR A 200 5.96 -15.41 4.47
CA TYR A 200 6.81 -14.25 4.22
C TYR A 200 8.13 -14.63 3.59
N GLY A 201 8.77 -13.64 2.99
CA GLY A 201 10.10 -13.74 2.44
C GLY A 201 10.10 -13.98 0.94
N GLY A 202 11.25 -13.75 0.35
CA GLY A 202 11.45 -13.82 -1.08
C GLY A 202 12.73 -14.54 -1.46
N ASP A 203 13.16 -14.27 -2.66
CA ASP A 203 14.38 -14.77 -3.23
C ASP A 203 14.98 -13.75 -4.22
N ARG A 204 16.18 -14.05 -4.71
CA ARG A 204 16.89 -13.19 -5.63
C ARG A 204 16.12 -12.96 -6.93
N ASN A 205 15.44 -13.98 -7.44
CA ASN A 205 14.66 -13.87 -8.68
C ASN A 205 13.51 -12.88 -8.54
N GLY A 206 12.81 -12.90 -7.39
CA GLY A 206 11.76 -11.95 -7.07
C GLY A 206 12.29 -10.51 -7.00
N PHE A 207 13.45 -10.32 -6.39
CA PHE A 207 14.10 -9.02 -6.33
C PHE A 207 14.49 -8.49 -7.72
N GLU A 208 15.18 -9.31 -8.53
CA GLU A 208 15.62 -8.93 -9.88
C GLU A 208 14.43 -8.66 -10.81
N ALA A 209 13.38 -9.49 -10.72
CA ALA A 209 12.16 -9.28 -11.48
C ALA A 209 11.47 -7.95 -11.12
N LEU A 210 11.40 -7.61 -9.84
CA LEU A 210 10.86 -6.32 -9.40
C LEU A 210 11.68 -5.14 -9.93
N LEU A 211 13.01 -5.20 -9.86
CA LEU A 211 13.87 -4.14 -10.41
C LEU A 211 13.61 -3.91 -11.90
N ASN A 212 13.40 -4.98 -12.67
CA ASN A 212 13.06 -4.87 -14.08
C ASN A 212 11.72 -4.17 -14.31
N GLN A 213 10.71 -4.43 -13.46
CA GLN A 213 9.42 -3.74 -13.54
C GLN A 213 9.55 -2.25 -13.18
N ILE A 214 10.34 -1.91 -12.16
CA ILE A 214 10.59 -0.51 -11.76
C ILE A 214 11.30 0.24 -12.89
N ASN A 215 12.30 -0.37 -13.50
CA ASN A 215 13.02 0.25 -14.62
C ASN A 215 12.10 0.52 -15.82
N GLN A 216 11.11 -0.34 -16.08
CA GLN A 216 10.11 -0.14 -17.13
C GLN A 216 9.07 0.94 -16.79
N LEU A 217 8.86 1.23 -15.52
CA LEU A 217 7.97 2.29 -15.07
C LEU A 217 8.61 3.67 -15.25
N ALA A 218 9.93 3.77 -15.10
CA ALA A 218 10.67 5.02 -15.13
C ALA A 218 11.15 5.44 -16.54
N ASN A 219 11.00 4.57 -17.55
CA ASN A 219 11.33 4.81 -18.96
C ASN A 219 10.08 5.08 -19.80
#